data_866b7e8e6a2d7d80d1e2311cd4b5e74a
#
_entry.id   866b7e8e6a2d7d80d1e2311cd4b5e74a
#
_cell.length_a   1.000
_cell.length_b   1.000
_cell.length_c   1.000
_cell.angle_alpha   90.00
_cell.angle_beta   90.00
_cell.angle_gamma   90.00
#
_symmetry.space_group_name_H-M   'P 1'
#
loop_
_entity.id
_entity.type
_entity.pdbx_description
1 polymer ?
#
loop_
_entity_poly.entity_id
_entity_poly.type
_entity_poly.pdbx_seq_one_letter_code
_entity_poly.pdbx_strand_id
1 'polypeptide(L)'
;MSYAVEVVVMNKRSARDPEGETIHRHLVLRKGYGQVKGVRVGKYLLFRVDAGSPREALSIVRELVEKLRIYNPVVHDVEVRLRAEGSGPQVPGD
;
A
#
# COMPACT_ATOMS: atom_id res chain seq x y z
N MET A 1 7.27 -8.44 -21.32
CA MET A 1 6.42 -7.27 -21.08
C MET A 1 6.56 -6.77 -19.66
N SER A 2 6.39 -5.48 -19.47
CA SER A 2 6.50 -4.85 -18.16
C SER A 2 5.12 -4.63 -17.58
N TYR A 3 4.97 -4.95 -16.30
CA TYR A 3 3.72 -4.75 -15.57
C TYR A 3 3.99 -3.94 -14.31
N ALA A 4 3.04 -3.09 -13.95
CA ALA A 4 3.09 -2.36 -12.70
C ALA A 4 2.23 -3.08 -11.67
N VAL A 5 2.84 -3.43 -10.54
CA VAL A 5 2.16 -4.15 -9.45
C VAL A 5 2.20 -3.29 -8.20
N GLU A 6 1.03 -3.03 -7.65
CA GLU A 6 0.89 -2.21 -6.44
C GLU A 6 0.93 -3.10 -5.20
N VAL A 7 1.65 -2.64 -4.19
CA VAL A 7 1.67 -3.29 -2.88
C VAL A 7 1.29 -2.25 -1.83
N VAL A 8 0.21 -2.51 -1.12
CA VAL A 8 -0.27 -1.63 -0.06
C VAL A 8 -0.06 -2.35 1.27
N VAL A 9 0.69 -1.72 2.17
CA VAL A 9 0.99 -2.26 3.50
C VAL A 9 0.34 -1.37 4.55
N MET A 10 -0.57 -1.96 5.33
CA MET A 10 -1.31 -1.24 6.36
C MET A 10 -1.13 -1.94 7.70
N ASN A 11 -1.19 -1.18 8.78
CA ASN A 11 -1.27 -1.77 10.11
C ASN A 11 -2.61 -2.49 10.25
N LYS A 12 -2.58 -3.65 10.90
CA LYS A 12 -3.81 -4.36 11.24
C LYS A 12 -4.68 -3.49 12.13
N ARG A 13 -6.00 -3.72 12.10
CA ARG A 13 -6.93 -2.96 12.94
C ARG A 13 -6.62 -3.05 14.43
N SER A 14 -6.10 -4.19 14.85
CA SER A 14 -5.70 -4.42 16.24
C SER A 14 -4.41 -3.69 16.62
N ALA A 15 -3.63 -3.27 15.63
CA ALA A 15 -2.40 -2.53 15.88
C ALA A 15 -2.69 -1.03 15.89
N ARG A 16 -1.97 -0.35 16.76
CA ARG A 16 -2.11 1.09 16.88
C ARG A 16 -1.47 1.80 15.68
N ASP A 17 -2.06 2.92 15.29
CA ASP A 17 -1.56 3.75 14.19
C ASP A 17 -1.38 5.19 14.69
N PRO A 18 -0.27 5.48 15.40
CA PRO A 18 -0.07 6.81 15.99
C PRO A 18 -0.03 7.94 14.97
N GLU A 19 0.53 7.69 13.79
CA GLU A 19 0.59 8.71 12.75
C GLU A 19 -0.81 9.05 12.23
N GLY A 20 -1.63 8.04 11.94
CA GLY A 20 -3.00 8.26 11.51
C GLY A 20 -3.85 8.96 12.57
N GLU A 21 -3.68 8.57 13.83
CA GLU A 21 -4.35 9.21 14.96
C GLU A 21 -3.98 10.69 15.05
N THR A 22 -2.71 11.02 14.89
CA THR A 22 -2.23 12.41 14.95
C THR A 22 -2.81 13.23 13.81
N ILE A 23 -2.80 12.71 12.60
CA ILE A 23 -3.39 13.40 11.44
C ILE A 23 -4.86 13.66 11.70
N HIS A 24 -5.58 12.66 12.19
CA HIS A 24 -7.00 12.78 12.44
C HIS A 24 -7.32 13.83 13.51
N ARG A 25 -6.69 13.72 14.68
CA ARG A 25 -6.98 14.60 15.83
C ARG A 25 -6.46 16.01 15.62
N HIS A 26 -5.20 16.12 15.22
CA HIS A 26 -4.52 17.41 15.24
C HIS A 26 -4.59 18.19 13.94
N LEU A 27 -4.95 17.55 12.84
CA LEU A 27 -5.13 18.24 11.57
C LEU A 27 -6.59 18.24 11.12
N VAL A 28 -7.17 17.07 10.94
CA VAL A 28 -8.51 16.94 10.34
C VAL A 28 -9.60 17.49 11.25
N LEU A 29 -9.70 17.00 12.47
CA LEU A 29 -10.75 17.43 13.39
C LEU A 29 -10.55 18.87 13.84
N ARG A 30 -9.32 19.30 13.99
CA ARG A 30 -9.01 20.66 14.41
C ARG A 30 -9.46 21.70 13.38
N LYS A 31 -9.51 21.33 12.12
CA LYS A 31 -9.97 22.22 11.04
C LYS A 31 -11.48 22.10 10.76
N GLY A 32 -12.20 21.37 11.58
CA GLY A 32 -13.66 21.33 11.51
C GLY A 32 -14.24 20.19 10.68
N TYR A 33 -13.44 19.21 10.30
CA TYR A 33 -13.92 18.09 9.48
C TYR A 33 -14.43 16.94 10.36
N GLY A 34 -15.42 17.23 11.19
CA GLY A 34 -15.97 16.21 12.09
C GLY A 34 -16.64 15.02 11.42
N GLN A 35 -16.97 15.13 10.15
CA GLN A 35 -17.50 14.00 9.38
C GLN A 35 -16.45 12.95 9.04
N VAL A 36 -15.17 13.27 9.17
CA VAL A 36 -14.08 12.30 8.97
C VAL A 36 -13.88 11.53 10.27
N LYS A 37 -14.21 10.25 10.27
CA LYS A 37 -14.23 9.44 11.48
C LYS A 37 -12.92 8.74 11.80
N GLY A 38 -11.97 8.76 10.90
CA GLY A 38 -10.66 8.18 11.15
C GLY A 38 -9.72 8.40 10.00
N VAL A 39 -8.44 8.22 10.28
CA VAL A 39 -7.37 8.29 9.28
C VAL A 39 -6.42 7.14 9.57
N ARG A 40 -6.03 6.42 8.54
CA ARG A 40 -5.05 5.34 8.65
C ARG A 40 -3.91 5.60 7.69
N VAL A 41 -2.70 5.36 8.16
CA VAL A 41 -1.49 5.56 7.37
C VAL A 41 -0.90 4.21 7.00
N GLY A 42 -0.41 4.11 5.78
CA GLY A 42 0.24 2.90 5.31
C GLY A 42 1.30 3.22 4.28
N LYS A 43 1.91 2.17 3.75
CA LYS A 43 2.91 2.30 2.70
C LYS A 43 2.32 1.85 1.37
N TYR A 44 2.69 2.57 0.34
CA TYR A 44 2.35 2.22 -1.03
C TYR A 44 3.66 1.99 -1.77
N LEU A 45 3.81 0.78 -2.34
CA LEU A 45 4.97 0.45 -3.15
C LEU A 45 4.50 0.12 -4.55
N LEU A 46 5.25 0.57 -5.53
CA LEU A 46 4.92 0.30 -6.92
C LEU A 46 6.10 -0.44 -7.54
N PHE A 47 5.86 -1.69 -7.92
CA PHE A 47 6.87 -2.55 -8.51
C PHE A 47 6.69 -2.59 -10.01
N ARG A 48 7.77 -2.42 -10.72
CA ARG A 48 7.79 -2.64 -12.15
C ARG A 48 8.41 -4.00 -12.40
N VAL A 49 7.64 -4.91 -13.01
CA VAL A 49 8.03 -6.31 -13.13
C VAL A 49 8.03 -6.73 -14.58
N ASP A 50 9.13 -7.29 -15.02
CA ASP A 50 9.25 -7.89 -16.34
C ASP A 50 8.77 -9.34 -16.23
N ALA A 51 7.72 -9.68 -16.95
CA ALA A 51 7.09 -10.98 -16.85
C ALA A 51 6.36 -11.33 -18.14
N GLY A 52 6.04 -12.59 -18.32
CA GLY A 52 5.33 -13.09 -19.49
C GLY A 52 3.84 -12.86 -19.46
N SER A 53 3.27 -12.62 -18.28
CA SER A 53 1.84 -12.42 -18.12
C SER A 53 1.54 -11.61 -16.85
N PRO A 54 0.35 -11.01 -16.76
CA PRO A 54 -0.05 -10.32 -15.53
C PRO A 54 -0.06 -11.23 -14.31
N ARG A 55 -0.49 -12.47 -14.49
CA ARG A 55 -0.53 -13.46 -13.40
C ARG A 55 0.87 -13.77 -12.89
N GLU A 56 1.82 -13.92 -13.80
CA GLU A 56 3.21 -14.15 -13.43
C GLU A 56 3.79 -12.95 -12.68
N ALA A 57 3.50 -11.73 -13.12
CA ALA A 57 3.94 -10.52 -12.43
C ALA A 57 3.42 -10.45 -11.00
N LEU A 58 2.14 -10.75 -10.80
CA LEU A 58 1.54 -10.80 -9.47
C LEU A 58 2.19 -11.88 -8.60
N SER A 59 2.44 -13.05 -9.17
CA SER A 59 3.07 -14.16 -8.45
C SER A 59 4.46 -13.81 -7.96
N ILE A 60 5.25 -13.17 -8.82
CA ILE A 60 6.61 -12.73 -8.48
C ILE A 60 6.58 -11.76 -7.30
N VAL A 61 5.69 -10.76 -7.36
CA VAL A 61 5.63 -9.74 -6.31
C VAL A 61 5.11 -10.32 -5.00
N ARG A 62 4.10 -11.19 -5.04
CA ARG A 62 3.60 -11.86 -3.83
C ARG A 62 4.70 -12.67 -3.16
N GLU A 63 5.51 -13.36 -3.95
CA GLU A 63 6.62 -14.15 -3.42
C GLU A 63 7.68 -13.26 -2.78
N LEU A 64 8.12 -12.21 -3.47
CA LEU A 64 9.17 -11.35 -2.94
C LEU A 64 8.73 -10.57 -1.70
N VAL A 65 7.48 -10.17 -1.64
CA VAL A 65 6.94 -9.44 -0.49
C VAL A 65 7.05 -10.28 0.78
N GLU A 66 6.79 -11.57 0.69
CA GLU A 66 6.93 -12.50 1.80
C GLU A 66 8.39 -12.83 2.10
N LYS A 67 9.15 -13.22 1.08
CA LYS A 67 10.54 -13.67 1.27
C LYS A 67 11.46 -12.57 1.76
N LEU A 68 11.26 -11.36 1.25
CA LEU A 68 12.11 -10.23 1.60
C LEU A 68 11.59 -9.44 2.80
N ARG A 69 10.50 -9.90 3.40
CA ARG A 69 9.90 -9.25 4.57
C ARG A 69 9.61 -7.77 4.33
N ILE A 70 8.99 -7.48 3.18
CA ILE A 70 8.56 -6.11 2.86
C ILE A 70 7.53 -5.64 3.88
N TYR A 71 6.79 -6.58 4.48
CA TYR A 71 5.84 -6.30 5.54
C TYR A 71 6.05 -7.28 6.70
N ASN A 72 5.57 -6.91 7.88
CA ASN A 72 5.59 -7.78 9.05
C ASN A 72 4.19 -8.39 9.22
N PRO A 73 4.01 -9.70 8.94
CA PRO A 73 2.68 -10.30 8.98
C PRO A 73 2.03 -10.31 10.37
N VAL A 74 2.83 -10.08 11.43
CA VAL A 74 2.29 -9.99 12.79
C VAL A 74 1.47 -8.71 12.97
N VAL A 75 1.93 -7.58 12.42
CA VAL A 75 1.31 -6.27 12.65
C VAL A 75 0.76 -5.62 11.39
N HIS A 76 1.05 -6.17 10.21
CA HIS A 76 0.62 -5.57 8.96
C HIS A 76 -0.30 -6.50 8.17
N ASP A 77 -1.21 -5.88 7.42
CA ASP A 77 -1.90 -6.51 6.30
C ASP A 77 -1.27 -5.99 5.02
N VAL A 78 -1.24 -6.83 4.00
CA VAL A 78 -0.69 -6.47 2.70
C VAL A 78 -1.69 -6.80 1.61
N GLU A 79 -1.78 -5.91 0.64
CA GLU A 79 -2.58 -6.13 -0.56
C GLU A 79 -1.67 -6.00 -1.77
N VAL A 80 -1.72 -6.99 -2.66
CA VAL A 80 -0.92 -7.01 -3.90
C VAL A 80 -1.89 -7.05 -5.06
N ARG A 81 -1.80 -6.07 -5.94
CA ARG A 81 -2.72 -6.00 -7.08
C ARG A 81 -2.05 -5.43 -8.32
N LEU A 82 -2.56 -5.82 -9.47
CA LEU A 82 -2.09 -5.28 -10.73
C LEU A 82 -2.60 -3.86 -10.88
N ARG A 83 -1.71 -2.93 -11.21
CA ARG A 83 -2.10 -1.55 -11.46
C ARG A 83 -2.69 -1.44 -12.86
N ALA A 84 -3.88 -0.84 -12.93
CA ALA A 84 -4.47 -0.51 -14.23
C ALA A 84 -3.66 0.59 -14.89
N GLU A 85 -3.46 0.49 -16.21
CA GLU A 85 -2.72 1.48 -16.96
C GLU A 85 -3.36 2.86 -16.82
N GLY A 86 -2.54 3.86 -16.54
CA GLY A 86 -2.99 5.23 -16.39
C GLY A 86 -3.59 5.58 -15.03
N SER A 87 -3.70 4.61 -14.10
CA SER A 87 -4.27 4.84 -12.78
C SER A 87 -3.15 5.02 -11.73
N GLY A 88 -3.51 5.69 -10.63
CA GLY A 88 -2.60 5.87 -9.50
C GLY A 88 -1.41 6.77 -9.78
N PRO A 89 -0.45 6.82 -8.85
CA PRO A 89 0.75 7.63 -9.01
C PRO A 89 1.61 7.19 -10.17
N GLN A 90 2.35 8.12 -10.75
CA GLN A 90 3.27 7.84 -11.84
C GLN A 90 4.41 6.94 -11.36
N VAL A 91 4.82 5.98 -12.21
CA VAL A 91 5.97 5.12 -11.90
C VAL A 91 7.24 5.86 -12.31
N PRO A 92 8.16 6.15 -11.36
CA PRO A 92 9.41 6.81 -11.71
C PRO A 92 10.27 5.94 -12.63
N GLY A 93 10.91 6.55 -13.59
CA GLY A 93 11.85 5.87 -14.48
C GLY A 93 11.21 5.04 -15.58
N ASP A 94 9.95 5.17 -15.79
CA ASP A 94 9.28 4.51 -16.92
C ASP A 94 9.61 5.17 -18.26
#